data_698f3d7c00eb7e7ee5e4d166365b507d
#
_entry.id   698f3d7c00eb7e7ee5e4d166365b507d
#
_cell.length_a   1.000
_cell.length_b   1.000
_cell.length_c   1.000
_cell.angle_alpha   90.00
_cell.angle_beta   90.00
_cell.angle_gamma   90.00
#
_symmetry.space_group_name_H-M   'P 1'
#
loop_
_entity.id
_entity.type
_entity.pdbx_description
1 polymer ?
#
loop_
_entity_poly.entity_id
_entity_poly.type
_entity_poly.pdbx_seq_one_letter_code
_entity_poly.pdbx_strand_id
1 'polypeptide(L)'
;MKQITFYLDFVSPYAYLAFEKLPETLLGLSNAVDYKPALFAGMLKHHGQLGPAEIMPKRDWTYRQVLWLAHSHRIPMQMPAAHPFNPLPLLRLALACAGQDSLKAFGPGLANRYVCETIFHHVWRGGADAVDPQRLDALKLLLQPQRDPAGEGVKDELKANTDEAIARGVFGVPAFAVDDKLFWGFDALPMLRAYLEGDAWFGQGHWETAAQRPGQQRRTVS
;
A
#
# COMPACT_ATOMS: atom_id res chain seq x y z
N MET A 1 7.10 12.12 18.36
CA MET A 1 6.59 11.96 16.97
C MET A 1 6.69 10.48 16.62
N LYS A 2 5.58 9.85 16.21
CA LYS A 2 5.55 8.46 15.79
C LYS A 2 5.88 8.34 14.30
N GLN A 3 6.71 7.36 13.94
CA GLN A 3 7.02 7.02 12.56
C GLN A 3 6.06 5.93 12.10
N ILE A 4 5.37 6.16 10.97
CA ILE A 4 4.43 5.23 10.36
C ILE A 4 5.02 4.79 9.02
N THR A 5 5.23 3.49 8.82
CA THR A 5 5.56 2.95 7.51
C THR A 5 4.28 2.49 6.82
N PHE A 6 3.92 3.10 5.71
CA PHE A 6 2.78 2.72 4.89
C PHE A 6 3.25 1.88 3.71
N TYR A 7 3.08 0.56 3.81
CA TYR A 7 3.29 -0.37 2.68
C TYR A 7 2.12 -0.31 1.73
N LEU A 8 2.40 -0.03 0.47
CA LEU A 8 1.40 0.18 -0.57
C LEU A 8 1.78 -0.50 -1.90
N ASP A 9 0.75 -0.82 -2.67
CA ASP A 9 0.86 -1.18 -4.09
C ASP A 9 -0.25 -0.45 -4.85
N PHE A 10 0.08 0.14 -5.99
CA PHE A 10 -0.85 0.94 -6.78
C PHE A 10 -1.97 0.11 -7.43
N VAL A 11 -1.83 -1.21 -7.50
CA VAL A 11 -2.89 -2.11 -7.96
C VAL A 11 -4.00 -2.27 -6.92
N SER A 12 -3.76 -1.91 -5.66
CA SER A 12 -4.74 -2.11 -4.59
C SER A 12 -5.71 -0.92 -4.47
N PRO A 13 -7.01 -1.11 -4.73
CA PRO A 13 -8.02 -0.07 -4.50
C PRO A 13 -8.14 0.33 -3.03
N TYR A 14 -7.94 -0.62 -2.10
CA TYR A 14 -7.94 -0.30 -0.67
C TYR A 14 -6.72 0.53 -0.26
N ALA A 15 -5.56 0.34 -0.93
CA ALA A 15 -4.40 1.19 -0.68
C ALA A 15 -4.64 2.63 -1.15
N TYR A 16 -5.31 2.80 -2.30
CA TYR A 16 -5.75 4.12 -2.75
C TYR A 16 -6.71 4.79 -1.76
N LEU A 17 -7.76 4.10 -1.35
CA LEU A 17 -8.73 4.64 -0.38
C LEU A 17 -8.06 5.03 0.95
N ALA A 18 -7.16 4.16 1.43
CA ALA A 18 -6.40 4.42 2.65
C ALA A 18 -5.45 5.62 2.51
N PHE A 19 -4.79 5.75 1.36
CA PHE A 19 -3.92 6.89 1.05
C PHE A 19 -4.68 8.22 1.09
N GLU A 20 -5.86 8.27 0.48
CA GLU A 20 -6.73 9.46 0.47
C GLU A 20 -7.27 9.79 1.87
N LYS A 21 -7.62 8.77 2.67
CA LYS A 21 -8.20 8.97 4.00
C LYS A 21 -7.16 9.23 5.10
N LEU A 22 -5.91 8.81 4.89
CA LEU A 22 -4.87 8.86 5.91
C LEU A 22 -4.63 10.27 6.51
N PRO A 23 -4.60 11.37 5.74
CA PRO A 23 -4.40 12.71 6.31
C PRO A 23 -5.48 13.09 7.32
N GLU A 24 -6.74 12.77 7.03
CA GLU A 24 -7.86 13.01 7.95
C GLU A 24 -7.73 12.11 9.19
N THR A 25 -7.36 10.83 8.99
CA THR A 25 -7.12 9.89 10.08
C THR A 25 -6.05 10.38 11.05
N LEU A 26 -5.00 11.02 10.54
CA LEU A 26 -3.85 11.46 11.33
C LEU A 26 -3.96 12.93 11.80
N LEU A 27 -5.05 13.61 11.50
CA LEU A 27 -5.23 15.02 11.85
C LEU A 27 -5.12 15.23 13.37
N GLY A 28 -4.27 16.19 13.78
CA GLY A 28 -4.02 16.52 15.17
C GLY A 28 -2.99 15.62 15.89
N LEU A 29 -2.43 14.61 15.21
CA LEU A 29 -1.42 13.73 15.78
C LEU A 29 -0.02 14.09 15.31
N SER A 30 0.98 13.98 16.20
CA SER A 30 2.39 14.19 15.86
C SER A 30 2.97 12.90 15.26
N ASN A 31 3.09 12.88 13.95
CA ASN A 31 3.55 11.71 13.18
C ASN A 31 4.37 12.10 11.96
N ALA A 32 5.10 11.11 11.39
CA ALA A 32 5.66 11.16 10.06
C ALA A 32 5.30 9.86 9.33
N VAL A 33 5.05 9.94 8.02
CA VAL A 33 4.65 8.79 7.20
C VAL A 33 5.69 8.53 6.13
N ASP A 34 6.27 7.33 6.15
CA ASP A 34 7.09 6.76 5.11
C ASP A 34 6.22 5.96 4.14
N TYR A 35 6.11 6.42 2.89
CA TYR A 35 5.40 5.69 1.84
C TYR A 35 6.36 4.68 1.22
N LYS A 36 6.07 3.39 1.39
CA LYS A 36 6.94 2.30 0.98
C LYS A 36 6.27 1.42 -0.09
N PRO A 37 6.58 1.65 -1.38
CA PRO A 37 6.11 0.78 -2.44
C PRO A 37 6.61 -0.65 -2.23
N ALA A 38 5.70 -1.63 -2.27
CA ALA A 38 6.00 -3.05 -2.12
C ALA A 38 5.09 -3.88 -3.02
N LEU A 39 5.62 -4.96 -3.60
CA LEU A 39 4.90 -5.77 -4.58
C LEU A 39 3.91 -6.72 -3.91
N PHE A 40 2.62 -6.43 -4.02
CA PHE A 40 1.54 -7.25 -3.44
C PHE A 40 1.55 -8.70 -3.95
N ALA A 41 1.77 -8.90 -5.24
CA ALA A 41 1.88 -10.25 -5.82
C ALA A 41 3.04 -11.07 -5.20
N GLY A 42 4.12 -10.41 -4.78
CA GLY A 42 5.23 -11.04 -4.04
C GLY A 42 4.79 -11.57 -2.68
N MET A 43 4.01 -10.77 -1.95
CA MET A 43 3.43 -11.18 -0.66
C MET A 43 2.46 -12.35 -0.82
N LEU A 44 1.56 -12.28 -1.81
CA LEU A 44 0.63 -13.37 -2.11
C LEU A 44 1.36 -14.68 -2.41
N LYS A 45 2.39 -14.62 -3.27
CA LYS A 45 3.23 -15.78 -3.62
C LYS A 45 3.91 -16.36 -2.38
N HIS A 46 4.49 -15.52 -1.51
CA HIS A 46 5.16 -15.97 -0.29
C HIS A 46 4.22 -16.72 0.65
N HIS A 47 3.00 -16.22 0.81
CA HIS A 47 1.99 -16.81 1.71
C HIS A 47 1.11 -17.88 1.05
N GLY A 48 1.36 -18.25 -0.21
CA GLY A 48 0.56 -19.25 -0.94
C GLY A 48 -0.89 -18.83 -1.13
N GLN A 49 -1.17 -17.53 -1.32
CA GLN A 49 -2.50 -16.98 -1.42
C GLN A 49 -2.81 -16.48 -2.84
N LEU A 50 -4.09 -16.57 -3.21
CA LEU A 50 -4.64 -15.87 -4.37
C LEU A 50 -5.09 -14.46 -4.00
N GLY A 51 -4.85 -13.51 -4.89
CA GLY A 51 -5.39 -12.17 -4.74
C GLY A 51 -6.93 -12.12 -4.79
N PRO A 52 -7.57 -11.14 -4.14
CA PRO A 52 -9.03 -11.02 -4.18
C PRO A 52 -9.61 -10.97 -5.60
N ALA A 53 -8.88 -10.35 -6.54
CA ALA A 53 -9.31 -10.20 -7.93
C ALA A 53 -9.13 -11.47 -8.78
N GLU A 54 -8.43 -12.48 -8.29
CA GLU A 54 -8.23 -13.76 -8.99
C GLU A 54 -9.38 -14.74 -8.74
N ILE A 55 -10.22 -14.48 -7.76
CA ILE A 55 -11.41 -15.27 -7.42
C ILE A 55 -12.65 -14.48 -7.84
N MET A 56 -13.32 -14.91 -8.91
CA MET A 56 -14.39 -14.14 -9.56
C MET A 56 -15.46 -13.59 -8.61
N PRO A 57 -16.12 -14.36 -7.73
CA PRO A 57 -17.12 -13.80 -6.83
C PRO A 57 -16.54 -12.81 -5.82
N LYS A 58 -15.27 -13.02 -5.39
CA LYS A 58 -14.57 -12.15 -4.46
C LYS A 58 -14.15 -10.84 -5.15
N ARG A 59 -13.72 -10.91 -6.41
CA ARG A 59 -13.44 -9.74 -7.25
C ARG A 59 -14.67 -8.85 -7.39
N ASP A 60 -15.80 -9.46 -7.76
CA ASP A 60 -17.06 -8.73 -7.98
C ASP A 60 -17.54 -8.02 -6.71
N TRP A 61 -17.41 -8.70 -5.57
CA TRP A 61 -17.70 -8.09 -4.26
C TRP A 61 -16.74 -6.95 -3.95
N THR A 62 -15.44 -7.18 -4.13
CA THR A 62 -14.39 -6.16 -3.89
C THR A 62 -14.66 -4.89 -4.69
N TYR A 63 -15.00 -5.00 -5.98
CA TYR A 63 -15.26 -3.82 -6.81
C TYR A 63 -16.49 -3.04 -6.33
N ARG A 64 -17.56 -3.73 -5.96
CA ARG A 64 -18.75 -3.08 -5.36
C ARG A 64 -18.39 -2.38 -4.06
N GLN A 65 -17.66 -3.05 -3.20
CA GLN A 65 -17.29 -2.52 -1.88
C GLN A 65 -16.39 -1.30 -1.98
N VAL A 66 -15.35 -1.31 -2.82
CA VAL A 66 -14.43 -0.17 -2.93
C VAL A 66 -15.11 1.05 -3.53
N LEU A 67 -16.00 0.88 -4.52
CA LEU A 67 -16.77 1.99 -5.08
C LEU A 67 -17.75 2.57 -4.04
N TRP A 68 -18.39 1.70 -3.24
CA TRP A 68 -19.25 2.15 -2.16
C TRP A 68 -18.46 2.89 -1.07
N LEU A 69 -17.29 2.39 -0.67
CA LEU A 69 -16.41 3.04 0.30
C LEU A 69 -15.94 4.40 -0.22
N ALA A 70 -15.53 4.48 -1.48
CA ALA A 70 -15.16 5.75 -2.11
C ALA A 70 -16.31 6.77 -2.02
N HIS A 71 -17.52 6.35 -2.40
CA HIS A 71 -18.73 7.16 -2.30
C HIS A 71 -19.00 7.63 -0.86
N SER A 72 -19.01 6.71 0.10
CA SER A 72 -19.34 6.99 1.51
C SER A 72 -18.32 7.94 2.18
N HIS A 73 -17.05 7.84 1.78
CA HIS A 73 -15.97 8.70 2.25
C HIS A 73 -15.70 9.93 1.37
N ARG A 74 -16.49 10.14 0.30
CA ARG A 74 -16.35 11.26 -0.65
C ARG A 74 -14.97 11.29 -1.32
N ILE A 75 -14.39 10.13 -1.59
CA ILE A 75 -13.12 9.99 -2.30
C ILE A 75 -13.42 9.83 -3.79
N PRO A 76 -12.92 10.73 -4.67
CA PRO A 76 -13.08 10.57 -6.11
C PRO A 76 -12.42 9.26 -6.57
N MET A 77 -13.19 8.36 -7.18
CA MET A 77 -12.69 7.06 -7.63
C MET A 77 -13.40 6.61 -8.90
N GLN A 78 -12.61 6.12 -9.85
CA GLN A 78 -13.07 5.42 -11.06
C GLN A 78 -12.16 4.21 -11.28
N MET A 79 -12.77 3.06 -11.49
CA MET A 79 -12.01 1.83 -11.77
C MET A 79 -11.21 2.00 -13.07
N PRO A 80 -9.95 1.56 -13.11
CA PRO A 80 -9.18 1.53 -14.36
C PRO A 80 -9.84 0.61 -15.39
N ALA A 81 -9.53 0.81 -16.67
CA ALA A 81 -10.11 0.06 -17.78
C ALA A 81 -9.88 -1.46 -17.66
N ALA A 82 -8.78 -1.87 -17.05
CA ALA A 82 -8.48 -3.26 -16.69
C ALA A 82 -7.95 -3.36 -15.27
N HIS A 83 -8.40 -4.38 -14.52
CA HIS A 83 -7.93 -4.69 -13.16
C HIS A 83 -8.13 -6.18 -12.85
N PRO A 84 -7.15 -6.89 -12.28
CA PRO A 84 -5.82 -6.36 -11.93
C PRO A 84 -4.94 -6.12 -13.17
N PHE A 85 -3.97 -5.24 -13.03
CA PHE A 85 -2.95 -4.95 -14.03
C PHE A 85 -1.56 -5.20 -13.45
N ASN A 86 -0.52 -5.19 -14.29
CA ASN A 86 0.88 -5.31 -13.82
C ASN A 86 1.34 -4.00 -13.15
N PRO A 87 1.54 -3.94 -11.82
CA PRO A 87 1.91 -2.71 -11.13
C PRO A 87 3.40 -2.37 -11.21
N LEU A 88 4.25 -3.25 -11.71
CA LEU A 88 5.71 -3.07 -11.69
C LEU A 88 6.20 -1.75 -12.30
N PRO A 89 5.68 -1.29 -13.47
CA PRO A 89 6.10 0.00 -14.03
C PRO A 89 5.84 1.17 -13.07
N LEU A 90 4.70 1.16 -12.39
CA LEU A 90 4.28 2.23 -11.47
C LEU A 90 5.06 2.19 -10.14
N LEU A 91 5.24 1.00 -9.57
CA LEU A 91 6.03 0.81 -8.35
C LEU A 91 7.48 1.25 -8.54
N ARG A 92 8.09 0.86 -9.68
CA ARG A 92 9.45 1.24 -10.03
C ARG A 92 9.56 2.74 -10.33
N LEU A 93 8.56 3.32 -10.99
CA LEU A 93 8.52 4.76 -11.24
C LEU A 93 8.50 5.54 -9.92
N ALA A 94 7.71 5.12 -8.95
CA ALA A 94 7.67 5.75 -7.62
C ALA A 94 9.03 5.76 -6.94
N LEU A 95 9.74 4.62 -6.96
CA LEU A 95 11.09 4.50 -6.38
C LEU A 95 12.14 5.26 -7.19
N ALA A 96 12.01 5.31 -8.51
CA ALA A 96 12.92 6.05 -9.38
C ALA A 96 12.84 7.57 -9.18
N CYS A 97 11.71 8.08 -8.68
CA CYS A 97 11.53 9.50 -8.31
C CYS A 97 12.22 9.87 -6.99
N ALA A 98 12.63 8.89 -6.16
CA ALA A 98 13.45 9.15 -5.00
C ALA A 98 14.88 9.51 -5.44
N GLY A 99 15.29 10.77 -5.25
CA GLY A 99 16.66 11.22 -5.55
C GLY A 99 17.66 10.66 -4.54
N GLN A 100 18.96 10.62 -4.93
CA GLN A 100 20.02 10.19 -4.01
C GLN A 100 20.11 11.08 -2.76
N ASP A 101 19.75 12.36 -2.87
CA ASP A 101 19.73 13.29 -1.72
C ASP A 101 18.49 13.11 -0.84
N SER A 102 17.37 12.60 -1.36
CA SER A 102 16.21 12.21 -0.56
C SER A 102 16.46 10.93 0.25
N LEU A 103 17.46 10.13 -0.08
CA LEU A 103 17.91 9.02 0.77
C LEU A 103 18.36 9.49 2.17
N LYS A 104 18.82 10.73 2.29
CA LYS A 104 19.20 11.32 3.60
C LYS A 104 18.01 11.84 4.39
N ALA A 105 16.93 12.24 3.72
CA ALA A 105 15.74 12.79 4.35
C ALA A 105 14.66 11.73 4.64
N PHE A 106 14.52 10.74 3.76
CA PHE A 106 13.41 9.76 3.83
C PHE A 106 13.87 8.30 3.93
N GLY A 107 15.17 8.00 3.81
CA GLY A 107 15.71 6.64 3.77
C GLY A 107 15.56 5.93 2.41
N PRO A 108 16.27 4.84 2.20
CA PRO A 108 16.23 4.08 0.94
C PRO A 108 14.88 3.38 0.75
N GLY A 109 14.43 3.29 -0.51
CA GLY A 109 13.22 2.57 -0.87
C GLY A 109 11.91 3.29 -0.55
N LEU A 110 11.94 4.59 -0.22
CA LEU A 110 10.75 5.39 0.06
C LEU A 110 10.36 6.26 -1.13
N ALA A 111 9.05 6.45 -1.30
CA ALA A 111 8.50 7.45 -2.21
C ALA A 111 7.93 8.63 -1.43
N ASN A 112 7.97 9.84 -1.99
CA ASN A 112 7.31 10.97 -1.34
C ASN A 112 5.79 10.97 -1.61
N ARG A 113 5.03 11.71 -0.77
CA ARG A 113 3.58 11.75 -0.86
C ARG A 113 3.08 12.23 -2.23
N TYR A 114 3.68 13.26 -2.80
CA TYR A 114 3.27 13.81 -4.11
C TYR A 114 3.39 12.78 -5.23
N VAL A 115 4.49 12.03 -5.25
CA VAL A 115 4.69 10.95 -6.23
C VAL A 115 3.64 9.86 -6.07
N CYS A 116 3.39 9.41 -4.84
CA CYS A 116 2.36 8.40 -4.56
C CYS A 116 0.97 8.88 -4.97
N GLU A 117 0.61 10.13 -4.62
CA GLU A 117 -0.67 10.75 -4.98
C GLU A 117 -0.86 10.82 -6.50
N THR A 118 0.16 11.30 -7.21
CA THR A 118 0.11 11.42 -8.68
C THR A 118 -0.09 10.06 -9.34
N ILE A 119 0.60 9.01 -8.87
CA ILE A 119 0.45 7.66 -9.42
C ILE A 119 -0.90 7.07 -9.03
N PHE A 120 -1.37 7.21 -7.79
CA PHE A 120 -2.70 6.75 -7.40
C PHE A 120 -3.81 7.43 -8.20
N HIS A 121 -3.72 8.75 -8.44
CA HIS A 121 -4.68 9.48 -9.28
C HIS A 121 -4.64 9.03 -10.74
N HIS A 122 -3.44 8.76 -11.28
CA HIS A 122 -3.29 8.18 -12.62
C HIS A 122 -4.04 6.84 -12.76
N VAL A 123 -4.02 6.00 -11.72
CA VAL A 123 -4.69 4.69 -11.71
C VAL A 123 -6.18 4.80 -11.44
N TRP A 124 -6.56 5.51 -10.36
CA TRP A 124 -7.90 5.42 -9.76
C TRP A 124 -8.80 6.60 -10.07
N ARG A 125 -8.35 7.53 -10.95
CA ARG A 125 -9.18 8.64 -11.43
C ARG A 125 -9.17 8.67 -12.95
N GLY A 126 -10.34 8.76 -13.56
CA GLY A 126 -10.48 8.89 -15.03
C GLY A 126 -10.77 7.60 -15.79
N GLY A 127 -10.78 6.41 -15.16
CA GLY A 127 -11.25 5.15 -15.76
C GLY A 127 -10.41 4.59 -16.90
N ALA A 128 -9.23 5.16 -17.18
CA ALA A 128 -8.39 4.76 -18.31
C ALA A 128 -7.45 3.59 -17.94
N ASP A 129 -6.81 2.97 -18.95
CA ASP A 129 -5.84 1.92 -18.71
C ASP A 129 -4.63 2.46 -17.93
N ALA A 130 -4.34 1.84 -16.77
CA ALA A 130 -3.27 2.27 -15.87
C ALA A 130 -1.86 2.04 -16.44
N VAL A 131 -1.72 1.10 -17.38
CA VAL A 131 -0.43 0.69 -17.97
C VAL A 131 -0.32 0.99 -19.46
N ASP A 132 -1.23 1.79 -20.00
CA ASP A 132 -1.11 2.30 -21.36
C ASP A 132 0.24 3.00 -21.57
N PRO A 133 1.02 2.65 -22.62
CA PRO A 133 2.36 3.19 -22.82
C PRO A 133 2.42 4.71 -22.91
N GLN A 134 1.46 5.34 -23.61
CA GLN A 134 1.46 6.79 -23.80
C GLN A 134 1.16 7.51 -22.46
N ARG A 135 0.24 6.95 -21.66
CA ARG A 135 -0.07 7.46 -20.33
C ARG A 135 1.11 7.29 -19.38
N LEU A 136 1.82 6.16 -19.43
CA LEU A 136 3.03 5.94 -18.63
C LEU A 136 4.15 6.90 -19.02
N ASP A 137 4.33 7.19 -20.30
CA ASP A 137 5.32 8.16 -20.75
C ASP A 137 4.95 9.59 -20.31
N ALA A 138 3.69 9.98 -20.40
CA ALA A 138 3.21 11.26 -19.86
C ALA A 138 3.42 11.37 -18.34
N LEU A 139 3.17 10.28 -17.61
CA LEU A 139 3.39 10.21 -16.17
C LEU A 139 4.88 10.34 -15.80
N LYS A 140 5.78 9.71 -16.57
CA LYS A 140 7.23 9.86 -16.41
C LYS A 140 7.68 11.30 -16.66
N LEU A 141 7.17 11.93 -17.71
CA LEU A 141 7.46 13.34 -18.01
C LEU A 141 7.00 14.26 -16.88
N LEU A 142 5.85 13.99 -16.29
CA LEU A 142 5.33 14.77 -15.15
C LEU A 142 6.18 14.59 -13.89
N LEU A 143 6.53 13.35 -13.55
CA LEU A 143 7.22 13.02 -12.30
C LEU A 143 8.74 13.21 -12.35
N GLN A 144 9.33 13.25 -13.55
CA GLN A 144 10.76 13.47 -13.78
C GLN A 144 11.66 12.58 -12.89
N PRO A 145 11.60 11.23 -13.03
CA PRO A 145 12.36 10.34 -12.19
C PRO A 145 13.85 10.62 -12.24
N GLN A 146 14.53 10.59 -11.09
CA GLN A 146 15.94 10.86 -10.94
C GLN A 146 16.83 9.66 -11.34
N ARG A 147 16.22 8.48 -11.43
CA ARG A 147 16.85 7.21 -11.79
C ARG A 147 16.05 6.51 -12.88
N ASP A 148 16.68 5.59 -13.60
CA ASP A 148 15.97 4.74 -14.56
C ASP A 148 15.02 3.77 -13.82
N PRO A 149 13.69 3.84 -14.05
CA PRO A 149 12.74 2.89 -13.46
C PRO A 149 13.00 1.42 -13.87
N ALA A 150 13.69 1.18 -14.99
CA ALA A 150 14.09 -0.15 -15.44
C ALA A 150 15.47 -0.57 -14.89
N GLY A 151 16.20 0.32 -14.22
CA GLY A 151 17.54 0.08 -13.67
C GLY A 151 17.53 -0.97 -12.56
N GLU A 152 18.63 -1.73 -12.45
CA GLU A 152 18.76 -2.81 -11.44
C GLU A 152 18.61 -2.28 -10.02
N GLY A 153 19.20 -1.13 -9.67
CA GLY A 153 19.08 -0.57 -8.33
C GLY A 153 17.64 -0.28 -7.90
N VAL A 154 16.75 0.13 -8.83
CA VAL A 154 15.32 0.35 -8.55
C VAL A 154 14.58 -0.98 -8.39
N LYS A 155 14.95 -2.00 -9.17
CA LYS A 155 14.39 -3.36 -9.04
C LYS A 155 14.78 -3.99 -7.71
N ASP A 156 16.05 -3.83 -7.32
CA ASP A 156 16.57 -4.34 -6.05
C ASP A 156 15.92 -3.65 -4.85
N GLU A 157 15.69 -2.34 -4.91
CA GLU A 157 14.95 -1.61 -3.88
C GLU A 157 13.50 -2.11 -3.74
N LEU A 158 12.79 -2.31 -4.85
CA LEU A 158 11.43 -2.85 -4.80
C LEU A 158 11.40 -4.25 -4.19
N LYS A 159 12.38 -5.08 -4.57
CA LYS A 159 12.55 -6.40 -3.97
C LYS A 159 12.83 -6.31 -2.48
N ALA A 160 13.78 -5.47 -2.07
CA ALA A 160 14.13 -5.28 -0.65
C ALA A 160 12.94 -4.78 0.17
N ASN A 161 12.16 -3.81 -0.34
CA ASN A 161 10.93 -3.35 0.30
C ASN A 161 9.91 -4.47 0.50
N THR A 162 9.75 -5.33 -0.51
CA THR A 162 8.82 -6.45 -0.47
C THR A 162 9.28 -7.51 0.54
N ASP A 163 10.57 -7.85 0.51
CA ASP A 163 11.17 -8.82 1.44
C ASP A 163 11.11 -8.31 2.90
N GLU A 164 11.39 -7.02 3.13
CA GLU A 164 11.24 -6.39 4.45
C GLU A 164 9.79 -6.42 4.94
N ALA A 165 8.83 -6.06 4.07
CA ALA A 165 7.42 -6.12 4.42
C ALA A 165 7.01 -7.54 4.87
N ILE A 166 7.40 -8.57 4.10
CA ILE A 166 7.16 -9.98 4.42
C ILE A 166 7.81 -10.35 5.76
N ALA A 167 9.07 -9.97 5.98
CA ALA A 167 9.79 -10.26 7.24
C ALA A 167 9.14 -9.61 8.46
N ARG A 168 8.46 -8.46 8.29
CA ARG A 168 7.65 -7.79 9.32
C ARG A 168 6.26 -8.38 9.49
N GLY A 169 5.90 -9.44 8.75
CA GLY A 169 4.58 -10.07 8.80
C GLY A 169 3.51 -9.38 7.95
N VAL A 170 3.87 -8.51 7.02
CA VAL A 170 2.92 -7.91 6.07
C VAL A 170 2.52 -8.97 5.05
N PHE A 171 1.22 -9.24 4.95
CA PHE A 171 0.65 -10.25 4.05
C PHE A 171 -0.28 -9.64 2.98
N GLY A 172 -0.43 -8.32 2.99
CA GLY A 172 -1.28 -7.60 2.04
C GLY A 172 -1.20 -6.09 2.21
N VAL A 173 -1.74 -5.36 1.26
CA VAL A 173 -1.74 -3.89 1.23
C VAL A 173 -3.17 -3.34 1.14
N PRO A 174 -3.46 -2.16 1.76
CA PRO A 174 -2.56 -1.32 2.56
C PRO A 174 -2.16 -1.97 3.88
N ALA A 175 -0.95 -1.69 4.35
CA ALA A 175 -0.54 -2.04 5.70
C ALA A 175 0.26 -0.89 6.32
N PHE A 176 0.05 -0.66 7.62
CA PHE A 176 0.70 0.41 8.38
C PHE A 176 1.47 -0.20 9.53
N ALA A 177 2.80 0.00 9.56
CA ALA A 177 3.62 -0.42 10.66
C ALA A 177 4.01 0.77 11.53
N VAL A 178 3.78 0.65 12.83
CA VAL A 178 4.15 1.65 13.85
C VAL A 178 4.72 0.91 15.05
N ASP A 179 5.94 1.26 15.43
CA ASP A 179 6.68 0.54 16.47
C ASP A 179 6.76 -0.98 16.10
N ASP A 180 6.26 -1.86 16.97
CA ASP A 180 6.16 -3.31 16.76
C ASP A 180 4.81 -3.78 16.22
N LYS A 181 3.85 -2.87 15.97
CA LYS A 181 2.49 -3.20 15.59
C LYS A 181 2.23 -3.00 14.10
N LEU A 182 1.39 -3.90 13.55
CA LEU A 182 0.97 -3.89 12.15
C LEU A 182 -0.55 -3.74 12.06
N PHE A 183 -1.00 -2.76 11.30
CA PHE A 183 -2.41 -2.48 11.01
C PHE A 183 -2.66 -2.74 9.53
N TRP A 184 -3.54 -3.67 9.20
CA TRP A 184 -3.79 -4.07 7.82
C TRP A 184 -5.21 -3.72 7.37
N GLY A 185 -5.31 -3.11 6.20
CA GLY A 185 -6.57 -2.79 5.54
C GLY A 185 -6.98 -1.32 5.68
N PHE A 186 -7.91 -0.90 4.84
CA PHE A 186 -8.54 0.42 4.94
C PHE A 186 -9.35 0.56 6.25
N ASP A 187 -9.98 -0.50 6.66
CA ASP A 187 -10.79 -0.61 7.88
C ASP A 187 -9.95 -0.60 9.17
N ALA A 188 -8.63 -0.78 9.08
CA ALA A 188 -7.75 -0.65 10.23
C ALA A 188 -7.39 0.82 10.59
N LEU A 189 -7.74 1.81 9.76
CA LEU A 189 -7.42 3.21 10.03
C LEU A 189 -7.95 3.75 11.37
N PRO A 190 -9.18 3.44 11.81
CA PRO A 190 -9.64 3.82 13.15
C PRO A 190 -8.83 3.19 14.28
N MET A 191 -8.40 1.93 14.13
CA MET A 191 -7.56 1.23 15.10
C MET A 191 -6.16 1.82 15.14
N LEU A 192 -5.56 2.15 14.00
CA LEU A 192 -4.29 2.86 13.89
C LEU A 192 -4.37 4.22 14.63
N ARG A 193 -5.44 4.99 14.42
CA ARG A 193 -5.65 6.26 15.10
C ARG A 193 -5.73 6.08 16.61
N ALA A 194 -6.54 5.14 17.11
CA ALA A 194 -6.67 4.83 18.53
C ALA A 194 -5.31 4.47 19.17
N TYR A 195 -4.50 3.67 18.49
CA TYR A 195 -3.14 3.35 18.94
C TYR A 195 -2.26 4.60 19.06
N LEU A 196 -2.30 5.48 18.07
CA LEU A 196 -1.51 6.71 18.06
C LEU A 196 -1.96 7.72 19.12
N GLU A 197 -3.24 7.71 19.50
CA GLU A 197 -3.80 8.50 20.59
C GLU A 197 -3.48 7.92 21.98
N GLY A 198 -2.91 6.72 22.03
CA GLY A 198 -2.53 6.07 23.29
C GLY A 198 -3.67 5.34 23.99
N ASP A 199 -4.63 4.79 23.23
CA ASP A 199 -5.72 3.99 23.79
C ASP A 199 -5.18 2.86 24.67
N ALA A 200 -5.67 2.80 25.91
CA ALA A 200 -5.22 1.88 26.95
C ALA A 200 -5.37 0.39 26.57
N TRP A 201 -6.27 0.06 25.64
CA TRP A 201 -6.46 -1.30 25.15
C TRP A 201 -5.16 -1.93 24.62
N PHE A 202 -4.31 -1.14 23.96
CA PHE A 202 -3.02 -1.61 23.42
C PHE A 202 -1.96 -1.86 24.51
N GLY A 203 -2.09 -1.25 25.68
CA GLY A 203 -1.18 -1.42 26.81
C GLY A 203 -1.59 -2.51 27.81
N GLN A 204 -2.77 -3.11 27.65
CA GLN A 204 -3.34 -4.10 28.59
C GLN A 204 -3.08 -5.55 28.19
N GLY A 205 -2.21 -5.82 27.22
CA GLY A 205 -1.89 -7.17 26.75
C GLY A 205 -2.95 -7.79 25.82
N HIS A 206 -4.00 -7.07 25.48
CA HIS A 206 -5.05 -7.58 24.57
C HIS A 206 -4.52 -7.86 23.17
N TRP A 207 -3.64 -7.00 22.65
CA TRP A 207 -3.03 -7.15 21.34
C TRP A 207 -2.20 -8.45 21.27
N GLU A 208 -1.34 -8.66 22.24
CA GLU A 208 -0.42 -9.81 22.30
C GLU A 208 -1.17 -11.11 22.53
N THR A 209 -2.14 -11.13 23.44
CA THR A 209 -2.91 -12.33 23.79
C THR A 209 -3.86 -12.77 22.68
N ALA A 210 -4.38 -11.82 21.86
CA ALA A 210 -5.23 -12.17 20.72
C ALA A 210 -4.49 -13.08 19.72
N ALA A 211 -3.21 -12.85 19.49
CA ALA A 211 -2.38 -13.61 18.56
C ALA A 211 -1.93 -14.99 19.11
N GLN A 212 -2.05 -15.22 20.42
CA GLN A 212 -1.61 -16.47 21.07
C GLN A 212 -2.63 -17.61 20.96
N ARG A 213 -3.82 -17.36 20.41
CA ARG A 213 -4.85 -18.40 20.25
C ARG A 213 -4.40 -19.43 19.22
N PRO A 214 -4.38 -20.74 19.56
CA PRO A 214 -3.98 -21.77 18.62
C PRO A 214 -4.94 -21.85 17.44
N GLY A 215 -4.39 -21.69 16.21
CA GLY A 215 -5.11 -21.92 14.98
C GLY A 215 -5.13 -23.44 14.65
N GLN A 216 -6.30 -23.98 14.28
CA GLN A 216 -6.36 -25.32 13.70
C GLN A 216 -6.21 -25.22 12.18
N GLN A 217 -5.11 -25.72 11.64
CA GLN A 217 -4.91 -25.86 10.20
C GLN A 217 -5.68 -27.12 9.72
N ARG A 218 -6.79 -26.92 9.02
CA ARG A 218 -7.66 -28.03 8.56
C ARG A 218 -7.41 -28.49 7.11
N ARG A 219 -6.47 -27.89 6.40
CA ARG A 219 -6.15 -28.27 5.02
C ARG A 219 -4.66 -28.50 4.85
N THR A 220 -4.28 -29.73 4.60
CA THR A 220 -3.08 -30.08 3.84
C THR A 220 -3.43 -29.80 2.38
N VAL A 221 -2.81 -28.78 1.78
CA VAL A 221 -2.85 -28.62 0.32
C VAL A 221 -1.90 -29.68 -0.22
N SER A 222 -2.50 -30.77 -0.72
CA SER A 222 -1.79 -31.78 -1.54
C SER A 222 -1.59 -31.25 -2.95
#